data_42e96d00a033cd8a325264616e781b72
#
_entry.id   42e96d00a033cd8a325264616e781b72
#
_cell.length_a   1.000
_cell.length_b   1.000
_cell.length_c   1.000
_cell.angle_alpha   90.00
_cell.angle_beta   90.00
_cell.angle_gamma   90.00
#
_symmetry.space_group_name_H-M   'P 1'
#
loop_
_entity.id
_entity.type
_entity.pdbx_description
1 polymer ?
#
loop_
_entity_poly.entity_id
_entity_poly.type
_entity_poly.pdbx_seq_one_letter_code
_entity_poly.pdbx_strand_id
1 'polypeptide(L)'
;EGVKPATYSGYSMPNYEQKDDMLMFCAAETAFLRAEGALRGWDMGGSARDFYEQGVKLSFDQRKVSGADEYLANAVAVPEPFIDPVNPAKCNYTPKTKITIAWNEGASTEEKLERIITQKWIANFPLGFEGWADYRRTGYPEVFPSVSNLSNGVIDTNRQLRRLPFPLSEKQGNSCLLYTSDAADEAR
;
A
#
# COMPACT_ATOMS: atom_id res chain seq x y z
N GLU A 1 -0.35 13.43 25.22
CA GLU A 1 0.10 12.34 26.11
C GLU A 1 0.75 11.28 25.22
N GLY A 2 2.06 11.02 25.46
CA GLY A 2 2.80 9.99 24.70
C GLY A 2 2.23 8.60 24.97
N VAL A 3 2.09 7.81 23.93
CA VAL A 3 1.65 6.43 24.03
C VAL A 3 2.64 5.65 24.91
N LYS A 4 2.16 5.01 25.94
CA LYS A 4 3.00 4.19 26.81
C LYS A 4 3.49 2.95 26.04
N PRO A 5 4.78 2.68 25.96
CA PRO A 5 5.32 1.53 25.22
C PRO A 5 4.66 0.18 25.58
N ALA A 6 4.31 -0.02 26.84
CA ALA A 6 3.61 -1.23 27.29
C ALA A 6 2.23 -1.46 26.66
N THR A 7 1.57 -0.42 26.16
CA THR A 7 0.24 -0.52 25.51
C THR A 7 0.33 -1.20 24.15
N TYR A 8 1.50 -1.17 23.51
CA TYR A 8 1.73 -1.72 22.17
C TYR A 8 2.73 -2.87 22.15
N SER A 9 3.01 -3.47 23.30
CA SER A 9 3.98 -4.59 23.41
C SER A 9 3.63 -5.82 22.56
N GLY A 10 2.38 -5.96 22.14
CA GLY A 10 1.94 -7.04 21.27
C GLY A 10 2.11 -6.79 19.77
N TYR A 11 2.49 -5.58 19.35
CA TYR A 11 2.68 -5.26 17.93
C TYR A 11 4.11 -5.50 17.48
N SER A 12 4.27 -5.91 16.23
CA SER A 12 5.57 -5.94 15.59
C SER A 12 6.11 -4.52 15.41
N MET A 13 7.38 -4.33 15.75
CA MET A 13 8.06 -3.05 15.60
C MET A 13 9.06 -3.13 14.46
N PRO A 14 9.20 -2.07 13.64
CA PRO A 14 10.26 -2.02 12.65
C PRO A 14 11.64 -2.12 13.34
N ASN A 15 12.52 -2.93 12.76
CA ASN A 15 13.89 -3.06 13.24
C ASN A 15 14.80 -2.10 12.47
N TYR A 16 14.86 -0.85 12.88
CA TYR A 16 15.81 0.13 12.35
C TYR A 16 16.34 1.04 13.49
N GLU A 17 17.55 1.54 13.29
CA GLU A 17 18.20 2.46 14.20
C GLU A 17 18.24 3.88 13.62
N GLN A 18 18.43 4.88 14.46
CA GLN A 18 18.48 6.29 14.07
C GLN A 18 19.58 6.60 13.02
N LYS A 19 20.63 5.79 12.97
CA LYS A 19 21.78 5.93 12.06
C LYS A 19 21.68 5.09 10.79
N ASP A 20 20.60 4.31 10.62
CA ASP A 20 20.41 3.51 9.42
C ASP A 20 20.22 4.39 8.19
N ASP A 21 20.63 3.88 7.04
CA ASP A 21 20.46 4.57 5.76
C ASP A 21 18.97 4.80 5.47
N MET A 22 18.66 6.03 5.09
CA MET A 22 17.29 6.37 4.71
C MET A 22 17.00 5.92 3.28
N LEU A 23 16.01 5.05 3.11
CA LEU A 23 15.51 4.67 1.80
C LEU A 23 14.82 5.87 1.15
N MET A 24 15.30 6.30 -0.02
CA MET A 24 14.70 7.36 -0.83
C MET A 24 13.96 6.81 -2.03
N PHE A 25 14.47 5.74 -2.61
CA PHE A 25 13.94 5.07 -3.78
C PHE A 25 14.53 3.66 -3.89
N CYS A 26 13.79 2.69 -4.39
CA CYS A 26 14.29 1.33 -4.54
C CYS A 26 14.16 0.80 -5.98
N ALA A 27 15.11 -0.05 -6.39
CA ALA A 27 15.10 -0.68 -7.71
C ALA A 27 13.86 -1.60 -7.90
N ALA A 28 13.39 -2.20 -6.83
CA ALA A 28 12.17 -3.01 -6.83
C ALA A 28 10.94 -2.22 -7.30
N GLU A 29 10.82 -0.96 -6.86
CA GLU A 29 9.73 -0.08 -7.30
C GLU A 29 9.72 0.13 -8.81
N THR A 30 10.89 0.39 -9.42
CA THR A 30 11.00 0.52 -10.88
C THR A 30 10.53 -0.75 -11.59
N ALA A 31 10.89 -1.92 -11.08
CA ALA A 31 10.46 -3.19 -11.65
C ALA A 31 8.93 -3.35 -11.57
N PHE A 32 8.31 -3.03 -10.43
CA PHE A 32 6.86 -3.09 -10.27
C PHE A 32 6.13 -2.05 -11.13
N LEU A 33 6.67 -0.85 -11.32
CA LEU A 33 6.11 0.14 -12.25
C LEU A 33 6.16 -0.37 -13.71
N ARG A 34 7.23 -1.05 -14.10
CA ARG A 34 7.32 -1.71 -15.41
C ARG A 34 6.34 -2.88 -15.52
N ALA A 35 6.15 -3.66 -14.47
CA ALA A 35 5.15 -4.73 -14.42
C ALA A 35 3.73 -4.18 -14.65
N GLU A 36 3.37 -3.09 -13.99
CA GLU A 36 2.10 -2.42 -14.21
C GLU A 36 1.98 -1.85 -15.62
N GLY A 37 3.02 -1.20 -16.15
CA GLY A 37 3.04 -0.67 -17.51
C GLY A 37 2.81 -1.79 -18.55
N ALA A 38 3.52 -2.91 -18.42
CA ALA A 38 3.34 -4.08 -19.27
C ALA A 38 1.92 -4.68 -19.15
N LEU A 39 1.36 -4.74 -17.93
CA LEU A 39 0.00 -5.20 -17.69
C LEU A 39 -1.04 -4.30 -18.40
N ARG A 40 -0.76 -3.00 -18.53
CA ARG A 40 -1.59 -2.02 -19.25
C ARG A 40 -1.37 -2.04 -20.77
N GLY A 41 -0.50 -2.91 -21.27
CA GLY A 41 -0.20 -3.03 -22.70
C GLY A 41 0.85 -2.05 -23.22
N TRP A 42 1.61 -1.38 -22.34
CA TRP A 42 2.70 -0.50 -22.75
C TRP A 42 3.95 -1.34 -23.07
N ASP A 43 4.74 -0.87 -24.04
CA ASP A 43 6.03 -1.50 -24.34
C ASP A 43 7.06 -1.16 -23.25
N MET A 44 7.21 -2.07 -22.30
CA MET A 44 8.16 -1.97 -21.20
C MET A 44 9.42 -2.81 -21.42
N GLY A 45 9.54 -3.47 -22.58
CA GLY A 45 10.68 -4.33 -22.93
C GLY A 45 10.68 -5.69 -22.24
N GLY A 46 9.51 -6.19 -21.80
CA GLY A 46 9.33 -7.49 -21.16
C GLY A 46 7.91 -7.71 -20.67
N SER A 47 7.63 -8.89 -20.12
CA SER A 47 6.29 -9.22 -19.63
C SER A 47 6.02 -8.66 -18.23
N ALA A 48 4.74 -8.50 -17.89
CA ALA A 48 4.33 -8.10 -16.55
C ALA A 48 4.83 -9.10 -15.49
N ARG A 49 4.83 -10.39 -15.81
CA ARG A 49 5.33 -11.44 -14.95
C ARG A 49 6.84 -11.28 -14.67
N ASP A 50 7.65 -11.09 -15.71
CA ASP A 50 9.09 -10.99 -15.56
C ASP A 50 9.47 -9.83 -14.63
N PHE A 51 8.83 -8.68 -14.83
CA PHE A 51 9.07 -7.50 -14.00
C PHE A 51 8.53 -7.66 -12.57
N TYR A 52 7.40 -8.33 -12.39
CA TYR A 52 6.88 -8.66 -11.07
C TYR A 52 7.86 -9.53 -10.28
N GLU A 53 8.31 -10.64 -10.88
CA GLU A 53 9.28 -11.55 -10.27
C GLU A 53 10.62 -10.85 -10.01
N GLN A 54 11.07 -10.01 -10.94
CA GLN A 54 12.26 -9.18 -10.77
C GLN A 54 12.10 -8.22 -9.57
N GLY A 55 10.96 -7.55 -9.44
CA GLY A 55 10.68 -6.64 -8.34
C GLY A 55 10.76 -7.32 -6.97
N VAL A 56 10.20 -8.51 -6.84
CA VAL A 56 10.30 -9.30 -5.61
C VAL A 56 11.75 -9.67 -5.31
N LYS A 57 12.50 -10.18 -6.28
CA LYS A 57 13.92 -10.53 -6.10
C LYS A 57 14.76 -9.34 -5.67
N LEU A 58 14.58 -8.19 -6.32
CA LEU A 58 15.27 -6.94 -5.96
C LEU A 58 14.93 -6.48 -4.54
N SER A 59 13.68 -6.67 -4.09
CA SER A 59 13.29 -6.35 -2.72
C SER A 59 13.98 -7.26 -1.70
N PHE A 60 14.09 -8.55 -1.98
CA PHE A 60 14.82 -9.49 -1.12
C PHE A 60 16.31 -9.15 -1.07
N ASP A 61 16.94 -8.86 -2.20
CA ASP A 61 18.35 -8.47 -2.29
C ASP A 61 18.63 -7.19 -1.49
N GLN A 62 17.78 -6.18 -1.64
CA GLN A 62 17.89 -4.92 -0.88
C GLN A 62 17.82 -5.14 0.62
N ARG A 63 16.97 -6.06 1.07
CA ARG A 63 16.79 -6.41 2.49
C ARG A 63 17.80 -7.46 2.97
N LYS A 64 18.66 -7.98 2.08
CA LYS A 64 19.63 -9.03 2.37
C LYS A 64 18.97 -10.29 2.96
N VAL A 65 17.80 -10.64 2.43
CA VAL A 65 17.03 -11.82 2.82
C VAL A 65 17.11 -12.85 1.70
N SER A 66 17.27 -14.12 2.04
CA SER A 66 17.23 -15.24 1.09
C SER A 66 15.81 -15.81 0.92
N GLY A 67 15.60 -16.66 -0.09
CA GLY A 67 14.34 -17.38 -0.28
C GLY A 67 13.35 -16.71 -1.25
N ALA A 68 13.80 -15.78 -2.10
CA ALA A 68 12.95 -15.10 -3.07
C ALA A 68 12.24 -16.05 -4.05
N ASP A 69 12.94 -17.09 -4.52
CA ASP A 69 12.36 -18.05 -5.46
C ASP A 69 11.29 -18.95 -4.79
N GLU A 70 11.51 -19.37 -3.55
CA GLU A 70 10.52 -20.11 -2.76
C GLU A 70 9.29 -19.23 -2.45
N TYR A 71 9.51 -17.96 -2.13
CA TYR A 71 8.44 -16.99 -1.93
C TYR A 71 7.59 -16.82 -3.19
N LEU A 72 8.23 -16.62 -4.35
CA LEU A 72 7.56 -16.47 -5.64
C LEU A 72 6.81 -17.75 -6.09
N ALA A 73 7.25 -18.92 -5.66
CA ALA A 73 6.58 -20.19 -5.96
C ALA A 73 5.32 -20.44 -5.12
N ASN A 74 5.07 -19.61 -4.11
CA ASN A 74 3.95 -19.81 -3.19
C ASN A 74 2.61 -19.42 -3.83
N ALA A 75 1.88 -20.43 -4.29
CA ALA A 75 0.57 -20.31 -4.92
C ALA A 75 -0.60 -20.58 -3.96
N VAL A 76 -0.33 -20.71 -2.66
CA VAL A 76 -1.34 -21.14 -1.67
C VAL A 76 -1.58 -20.07 -0.61
N ALA A 77 -0.52 -19.44 -0.10
CA ALA A 77 -0.66 -18.45 0.96
C ALA A 77 -1.44 -17.22 0.47
N VAL A 78 -2.43 -16.84 1.24
CA VAL A 78 -3.23 -15.62 1.10
C VAL A 78 -3.07 -14.78 2.38
N PRO A 79 -3.39 -13.48 2.36
CA PRO A 79 -3.37 -12.66 3.55
C PRO A 79 -4.22 -13.27 4.68
N GLU A 80 -3.61 -13.46 5.84
CA GLU A 80 -4.27 -14.04 7.01
C GLU A 80 -5.06 -12.99 7.79
N PRO A 81 -6.07 -13.41 8.58
CA PRO A 81 -6.77 -12.53 9.48
C PRO A 81 -5.81 -11.87 10.48
N PHE A 82 -5.93 -10.57 10.61
CA PHE A 82 -5.22 -9.82 11.65
C PHE A 82 -6.00 -9.88 12.96
N ILE A 83 -5.34 -10.34 14.02
CA ILE A 83 -5.87 -10.34 15.38
C ILE A 83 -5.15 -9.25 16.16
N ASP A 84 -5.88 -8.22 16.52
CA ASP A 84 -5.32 -7.10 17.27
C ASP A 84 -4.94 -7.53 18.70
N PRO A 85 -3.66 -7.39 19.09
CA PRO A 85 -3.19 -7.86 20.39
C PRO A 85 -3.70 -7.03 21.58
N VAL A 86 -4.19 -5.81 21.32
CA VAL A 86 -4.64 -4.89 22.38
C VAL A 86 -6.16 -4.81 22.46
N ASN A 87 -6.85 -4.78 21.31
CA ASN A 87 -8.30 -4.65 21.28
C ASN A 87 -8.95 -5.60 20.25
N PRO A 88 -8.84 -6.91 20.44
CA PRO A 88 -9.35 -7.89 19.48
C PRO A 88 -10.86 -7.79 19.26
N ALA A 89 -11.61 -7.29 20.23
CA ALA A 89 -13.06 -7.15 20.11
C ALA A 89 -13.50 -6.12 19.06
N LYS A 90 -12.65 -5.14 18.74
CA LYS A 90 -13.00 -4.03 17.83
C LYS A 90 -12.07 -3.91 16.62
N CYS A 91 -10.81 -4.34 16.75
CA CYS A 91 -9.76 -4.03 15.78
C CYS A 91 -9.31 -5.24 14.96
N ASN A 92 -9.90 -6.41 15.16
CA ASN A 92 -9.65 -7.57 14.31
C ASN A 92 -10.12 -7.29 12.90
N TYR A 93 -9.36 -7.81 11.92
CA TYR A 93 -9.71 -7.66 10.52
C TYR A 93 -9.44 -8.95 9.74
N THR A 94 -10.40 -9.37 8.94
CA THR A 94 -10.23 -10.47 7.99
C THR A 94 -10.13 -9.90 6.59
N PRO A 95 -8.98 -10.05 5.89
CA PRO A 95 -8.81 -9.57 4.53
C PRO A 95 -9.85 -10.20 3.58
N LYS A 96 -10.36 -9.40 2.65
CA LYS A 96 -11.29 -9.85 1.60
C LYS A 96 -10.52 -10.41 0.41
N THR A 97 -9.31 -9.88 0.20
CA THR A 97 -8.45 -10.33 -0.89
C THR A 97 -8.06 -11.80 -0.74
N LYS A 98 -7.92 -12.47 -1.88
CA LYS A 98 -7.48 -13.88 -1.98
C LYS A 98 -6.29 -14.03 -2.91
N ILE A 99 -5.60 -12.93 -3.21
CA ILE A 99 -4.41 -13.00 -4.05
C ILE A 99 -3.33 -13.85 -3.37
N THR A 100 -2.65 -14.65 -4.17
CA THR A 100 -1.45 -15.39 -3.76
C THR A 100 -0.20 -14.66 -4.21
N ILE A 101 0.95 -15.11 -3.73
CA ILE A 101 2.24 -14.51 -4.12
C ILE A 101 2.61 -14.93 -5.54
N ALA A 102 2.48 -16.22 -5.87
CA ALA A 102 2.83 -16.73 -7.20
C ALA A 102 2.03 -16.00 -8.29
N TRP A 103 2.73 -15.68 -9.39
CA TRP A 103 2.07 -15.10 -10.55
C TRP A 103 1.08 -16.07 -11.18
N ASN A 104 -0.11 -15.61 -11.49
CA ASN A 104 -1.16 -16.39 -12.16
C ASN A 104 -1.51 -15.75 -13.50
N GLU A 105 -1.13 -16.40 -14.61
CA GLU A 105 -1.47 -15.90 -15.94
C GLU A 105 -2.96 -15.92 -16.25
N GLY A 106 -3.70 -16.86 -15.66
CA GLY A 106 -5.14 -16.98 -15.82
C GLY A 106 -5.96 -15.98 -14.98
N ALA A 107 -5.30 -15.21 -14.10
CA ALA A 107 -5.97 -14.22 -13.28
C ALA A 107 -6.43 -13.01 -14.12
N SER A 108 -7.49 -12.34 -13.67
CA SER A 108 -7.95 -11.09 -14.27
C SER A 108 -6.86 -10.00 -14.21
N THR A 109 -6.99 -8.99 -15.07
CA THR A 109 -6.09 -7.82 -15.04
C THR A 109 -6.11 -7.13 -13.68
N GLU A 110 -7.26 -7.07 -13.05
CA GLU A 110 -7.44 -6.46 -11.73
C GLU A 110 -6.71 -7.24 -10.63
N GLU A 111 -6.83 -8.58 -10.61
CA GLU A 111 -6.08 -9.42 -9.65
C GLU A 111 -4.57 -9.37 -9.87
N LYS A 112 -4.12 -9.28 -11.14
CA LYS A 112 -2.72 -9.08 -11.47
C LYS A 112 -2.22 -7.72 -10.96
N LEU A 113 -3.02 -6.65 -11.15
CA LEU A 113 -2.71 -5.33 -10.63
C LEU A 113 -2.62 -5.31 -9.11
N GLU A 114 -3.60 -5.88 -8.42
CA GLU A 114 -3.59 -6.00 -6.96
C GLU A 114 -2.33 -6.70 -6.46
N ARG A 115 -1.93 -7.79 -7.12
CA ARG A 115 -0.70 -8.54 -6.79
C ARG A 115 0.56 -7.68 -6.95
N ILE A 116 0.68 -6.95 -8.07
CA ILE A 116 1.80 -6.06 -8.33
C ILE A 116 1.88 -4.96 -7.25
N ILE A 117 0.76 -4.27 -7.00
CA ILE A 117 0.73 -3.15 -6.06
C ILE A 117 0.96 -3.62 -4.62
N THR A 118 0.44 -4.78 -4.23
CA THR A 118 0.68 -5.34 -2.89
C THR A 118 2.18 -5.62 -2.67
N GLN A 119 2.85 -6.23 -3.64
CA GLN A 119 4.29 -6.48 -3.52
C GLN A 119 5.12 -5.20 -3.60
N LYS A 120 4.71 -4.23 -4.43
CA LYS A 120 5.32 -2.90 -4.47
C LYS A 120 5.22 -2.20 -3.11
N TRP A 121 4.04 -2.27 -2.47
CA TRP A 121 3.82 -1.68 -1.14
C TRP A 121 4.74 -2.29 -0.08
N ILE A 122 4.93 -3.63 -0.10
CA ILE A 122 5.86 -4.32 0.80
C ILE A 122 7.31 -3.87 0.54
N ALA A 123 7.73 -3.80 -0.73
CA ALA A 123 9.07 -3.41 -1.13
C ALA A 123 9.41 -1.97 -0.73
N ASN A 124 8.44 -1.07 -0.84
CA ASN A 124 8.59 0.36 -0.56
C ASN A 124 8.61 0.70 0.94
N PHE A 125 8.39 -0.26 1.84
CA PHE A 125 8.50 0.05 3.27
C PHE A 125 9.89 0.61 3.60
N PRO A 126 10.04 1.78 4.30
CA PRO A 126 9.00 2.53 5.01
C PRO A 126 8.47 3.78 4.25
N LEU A 127 8.51 3.82 2.92
CA LEU A 127 8.06 4.96 2.11
C LEU A 127 6.53 5.08 2.11
N GLY A 128 5.96 5.57 3.20
CA GLY A 128 4.51 5.62 3.39
C GLY A 128 3.75 6.46 2.37
N PHE A 129 4.35 7.55 1.85
CA PHE A 129 3.72 8.39 0.83
C PHE A 129 3.58 7.68 -0.52
N GLU A 130 4.54 6.84 -0.90
CA GLU A 130 4.45 6.01 -2.11
C GLU A 130 3.32 4.98 -1.97
N GLY A 131 3.25 4.30 -0.83
CA GLY A 131 2.16 3.37 -0.55
C GLY A 131 0.78 4.05 -0.55
N TRP A 132 0.68 5.26 0.00
CA TRP A 132 -0.56 6.05 -0.02
C TRP A 132 -0.92 6.53 -1.43
N ALA A 133 0.06 6.91 -2.25
CA ALA A 133 -0.16 7.31 -3.64
C ALA A 133 -0.71 6.12 -4.47
N ASP A 134 -0.13 4.94 -4.31
CA ASP A 134 -0.60 3.73 -4.98
C ASP A 134 -2.03 3.36 -4.53
N TYR A 135 -2.30 3.39 -3.23
CA TYR A 135 -3.64 3.14 -2.70
C TYR A 135 -4.68 4.13 -3.25
N ARG A 136 -4.36 5.41 -3.30
CA ARG A 136 -5.26 6.42 -3.88
C ARG A 136 -5.58 6.17 -5.35
N ARG A 137 -4.59 5.74 -6.10
CA ARG A 137 -4.66 5.54 -7.55
C ARG A 137 -5.37 4.24 -7.93
N THR A 138 -5.12 3.17 -7.19
CA THR A 138 -5.54 1.81 -7.54
C THR A 138 -6.58 1.21 -6.60
N GLY A 139 -6.63 1.67 -5.35
CA GLY A 139 -7.39 1.03 -4.27
C GLY A 139 -6.63 -0.10 -3.58
N TYR A 140 -5.41 -0.41 -4.03
CA TYR A 140 -4.56 -1.47 -3.48
C TYR A 140 -3.32 -0.93 -2.76
N PRO A 141 -2.73 -1.70 -1.83
CA PRO A 141 -3.24 -2.97 -1.30
C PRO A 141 -4.51 -2.77 -0.48
N GLU A 142 -5.23 -3.86 -0.19
CA GLU A 142 -6.30 -3.82 0.80
C GLU A 142 -5.74 -3.39 2.15
N VAL A 143 -6.23 -2.28 2.68
CA VAL A 143 -5.81 -1.74 3.98
C VAL A 143 -6.91 -1.89 5.01
N PHE A 144 -6.54 -1.93 6.28
CA PHE A 144 -7.51 -2.06 7.38
C PHE A 144 -8.41 -0.83 7.44
N PRO A 145 -9.73 -1.01 7.59
CA PRO A 145 -10.65 0.10 7.77
C PRO A 145 -10.36 0.83 9.08
N SER A 146 -10.61 2.13 9.10
CA SER A 146 -10.52 2.90 10.35
C SER A 146 -11.64 2.48 11.29
N VAL A 147 -11.29 1.92 12.45
CA VAL A 147 -12.26 1.49 13.48
C VAL A 147 -12.93 2.69 14.16
N SER A 148 -12.21 3.81 14.27
CA SER A 148 -12.71 5.04 14.87
C SER A 148 -12.47 6.20 13.92
N ASN A 149 -13.53 6.65 13.27
CA ASN A 149 -13.49 7.79 12.35
C ASN A 149 -14.01 9.05 13.04
N LEU A 150 -13.10 9.91 13.44
CA LEU A 150 -13.39 11.18 14.14
C LEU A 150 -13.57 12.37 13.18
N SER A 151 -13.68 12.13 11.89
CA SER A 151 -13.79 13.20 10.87
C SER A 151 -15.18 13.80 10.75
N ASN A 152 -16.16 13.37 11.54
CA ASN A 152 -17.56 13.79 11.45
C ASN A 152 -18.16 13.65 10.02
N GLY A 153 -17.81 12.56 9.35
CA GLY A 153 -18.33 12.26 8.00
C GLY A 153 -17.54 12.86 6.84
N VAL A 154 -16.49 13.66 7.11
CA VAL A 154 -15.64 14.24 6.05
C VAL A 154 -14.81 13.16 5.33
N ILE A 155 -14.40 12.11 6.04
CA ILE A 155 -13.64 10.99 5.48
C ILE A 155 -14.52 9.75 5.49
N ASP A 156 -14.68 9.12 4.34
CA ASP A 156 -15.34 7.82 4.23
C ASP A 156 -14.50 6.73 4.90
N THR A 157 -15.08 6.00 5.85
CA THR A 157 -14.40 4.96 6.62
C THR A 157 -13.85 3.82 5.74
N ASN A 158 -14.54 3.48 4.65
CA ASN A 158 -14.15 2.38 3.78
C ASN A 158 -13.14 2.81 2.72
N ARG A 159 -13.26 4.06 2.24
CA ARG A 159 -12.36 4.63 1.22
C ARG A 159 -11.14 5.30 1.81
N GLN A 160 -11.15 5.59 3.08
CA GLN A 160 -10.08 6.25 3.83
C GLN A 160 -9.68 7.63 3.28
N LEU A 161 -8.55 8.16 3.75
CA LEU A 161 -8.06 9.46 3.34
C LEU A 161 -7.53 9.42 1.89
N ARG A 162 -8.23 10.10 0.98
CA ARG A 162 -7.85 10.15 -0.46
C ARG A 162 -7.05 11.40 -0.82
N ARG A 163 -7.17 12.47 -0.05
CA ARG A 163 -6.38 13.69 -0.19
C ARG A 163 -6.18 14.36 1.16
N LEU A 164 -5.16 15.18 1.28
CA LEU A 164 -5.00 16.07 2.42
C LEU A 164 -5.97 17.24 2.28
N PRO A 165 -6.55 17.73 3.39
CA PRO A 165 -7.36 18.94 3.37
C PRO A 165 -6.48 20.14 3.00
N PHE A 166 -7.08 21.14 2.38
CA PHE A 166 -6.40 22.42 2.18
C PHE A 166 -6.10 23.10 3.52
N PRO A 167 -4.94 23.76 3.65
CA PRO A 167 -4.64 24.57 4.82
C PRO A 167 -5.72 25.62 5.08
N LEU A 168 -5.91 25.98 6.35
CA LEU A 168 -6.91 26.98 6.71
C LEU A 168 -6.64 28.35 6.05
N SER A 169 -5.38 28.71 5.86
CA SER A 169 -4.96 29.92 5.14
C SER A 169 -5.49 29.97 3.70
N GLU A 170 -5.49 28.84 3.00
CA GLU A 170 -6.06 28.77 1.64
C GLU A 170 -7.58 28.94 1.64
N LYS A 171 -8.27 28.37 2.62
CA LYS A 171 -9.72 28.55 2.77
C LYS A 171 -10.11 29.98 3.10
N GLN A 172 -9.24 30.74 3.77
CA GLN A 172 -9.50 32.14 4.17
C GLN A 172 -9.05 33.15 3.12
N GLY A 173 -7.97 32.87 2.39
CA GLY A 173 -7.31 33.79 1.48
C GLY A 173 -7.55 33.57 -0.01
N ASN A 174 -8.02 32.35 -0.41
CA ASN A 174 -8.15 32.00 -1.81
C ASN A 174 -9.56 31.52 -2.17
N SER A 175 -10.42 32.47 -2.53
CA SER A 175 -11.80 32.19 -2.93
C SER A 175 -11.91 31.31 -4.18
N CYS A 176 -10.95 31.38 -5.11
CA CYS A 176 -10.93 30.54 -6.30
C CYS A 176 -10.73 29.05 -5.96
N LEU A 177 -9.96 28.75 -4.92
CA LEU A 177 -9.72 27.36 -4.50
C LEU A 177 -10.98 26.70 -3.95
N LEU A 178 -11.80 27.44 -3.22
CA LEU A 178 -13.08 26.94 -2.70
C LEU A 178 -14.03 26.59 -3.85
N TYR A 179 -14.10 27.42 -4.88
CA TYR A 179 -14.96 27.19 -6.03
C TYR A 179 -14.54 25.97 -6.87
N THR A 180 -13.23 25.79 -7.10
CA THR A 180 -12.71 24.65 -7.87
C THR A 180 -12.75 23.34 -7.08
N SER A 181 -12.68 23.36 -5.76
CA SER A 181 -12.78 22.16 -4.93
C SER A 181 -14.20 21.61 -4.90
N ASP A 182 -15.20 22.45 -4.91
CA ASP A 182 -16.63 22.07 -4.92
C ASP A 182 -16.99 21.38 -6.25
N ALA A 183 -16.55 21.95 -7.38
CA ALA A 183 -16.73 21.34 -8.69
C ALA A 183 -16.04 20.00 -8.88
N ALA A 184 -14.92 19.74 -8.17
CA ALA A 184 -14.22 18.47 -8.21
C ALA A 184 -14.88 17.39 -7.32
N ASP A 185 -15.65 17.79 -6.32
CA ASP A 185 -16.40 16.87 -5.45
C ASP A 185 -17.74 16.45 -6.08
N GLU A 186 -18.36 17.30 -6.91
CA GLU A 186 -19.55 16.98 -7.70
C GLU A 186 -19.27 16.00 -8.86
N ALA A 187 -18.02 15.88 -9.32
CA ALA A 187 -17.62 15.01 -10.44
C ALA A 187 -17.20 13.58 -10.03
N ARG A 188 -17.57 13.14 -8.81
CA ARG A 188 -17.17 11.81 -8.28
C ARG A 188 -18.35 10.90 -8.04
#